data_91869ea1d333fb4672d3a07dfc47dc6c
#
_entry.id   91869ea1d333fb4672d3a07dfc47dc6c
#
_cell.length_a   1.000
_cell.length_b   1.000
_cell.length_c   1.000
_cell.angle_alpha   90.00
_cell.angle_beta   90.00
_cell.angle_gamma   90.00
#
_symmetry.space_group_name_H-M   'P 1'
#
loop_
_entity.id
_entity.type
_entity.pdbx_description
1 polymer ?
#
loop_
_entity_poly.entity_id
_entity_poly.type
_entity_poly.pdbx_seq_one_letter_code
_entity_poly.pdbx_strand_id
1 'polypeptide(L)'
;MNDSSDGIWDDGEWISWNYINEHLEEQELRAEYPSASIDLIRAFEDLVGVAVTYKELTGRYLQIWGELGEFYAEIKYGLKRHRAHAPGSDGKLGNDFVEVKTISPEKGGSCVLVKRAGNFNKLLVVR
;
A
#
# COMPACT_ATOMS: atom_id res chain seq x y z
N MET A 1 -27.62 13.05 21.49
CA MET A 1 -27.38 12.49 22.82
C MET A 1 -26.60 11.20 22.71
N ASN A 2 -25.42 11.19 23.32
CA ASN A 2 -24.61 9.98 23.31
C ASN A 2 -25.11 9.05 24.42
N ASP A 3 -25.43 7.83 24.07
CA ASP A 3 -25.67 6.82 25.05
C ASP A 3 -24.35 6.10 25.41
N SER A 4 -24.39 5.23 26.41
CA SER A 4 -23.20 4.53 26.90
C SER A 4 -22.59 3.56 25.89
N SER A 5 -23.28 3.25 24.78
CA SER A 5 -22.78 2.38 23.71
C SER A 5 -21.85 3.09 22.74
N ASP A 6 -21.84 4.42 22.72
CA ASP A 6 -21.06 5.21 21.75
C ASP A 6 -19.63 5.48 22.19
N GLY A 7 -19.29 5.19 23.44
CA GLY A 7 -17.96 5.45 23.99
C GLY A 7 -17.86 5.17 25.47
N ILE A 8 -16.82 5.68 26.09
CA ILE A 8 -16.55 5.54 27.54
C ILE A 8 -16.13 6.88 28.13
N TRP A 9 -16.27 7.01 29.46
CA TRP A 9 -15.71 8.11 30.23
C TRP A 9 -14.33 7.74 30.76
N ASP A 10 -13.37 8.65 30.57
CA ASP A 10 -12.02 8.52 31.11
C ASP A 10 -11.56 9.88 31.62
N ASP A 11 -11.21 9.96 32.91
CA ASP A 11 -10.74 11.19 33.56
C ASP A 11 -11.63 12.42 33.32
N GLY A 12 -12.94 12.23 33.26
CA GLY A 12 -13.89 13.30 33.00
C GLY A 12 -14.06 13.68 31.54
N GLU A 13 -13.45 12.94 30.65
CA GLU A 13 -13.61 13.13 29.22
C GLU A 13 -14.39 11.98 28.58
N TRP A 14 -15.26 12.33 27.63
CA TRP A 14 -15.97 11.36 26.82
C TRP A 14 -15.12 10.96 25.64
N ILE A 15 -14.81 9.67 25.54
CA ILE A 15 -14.03 9.12 24.41
C ILE A 15 -14.94 8.20 23.61
N SER A 16 -15.16 8.52 22.33
CA SER A 16 -16.00 7.70 21.46
C SER A 16 -15.31 6.39 21.08
N TRP A 17 -16.09 5.35 20.85
CA TRP A 17 -15.58 4.09 20.34
C TRP A 17 -14.91 4.24 18.98
N ASN A 18 -15.41 5.15 18.13
CA ASN A 18 -14.78 5.44 16.84
C ASN A 18 -13.35 5.94 17.02
N TYR A 19 -13.12 6.86 17.96
CA TYR A 19 -11.79 7.36 18.29
C TYR A 19 -10.87 6.23 18.79
N ILE A 20 -11.37 5.40 19.69
CA ILE A 20 -10.62 4.28 20.25
C ILE A 20 -10.25 3.28 19.16
N ASN A 21 -11.20 2.93 18.30
CA ASN A 21 -11.00 1.97 17.22
C ASN A 21 -9.99 2.49 16.19
N GLU A 22 -10.06 3.75 15.80
CA GLU A 22 -9.09 4.38 14.91
C GLU A 22 -7.68 4.34 15.51
N HIS A 23 -7.56 4.62 16.80
CA HIS A 23 -6.27 4.63 17.48
C HIS A 23 -5.64 3.24 17.56
N LEU A 24 -6.44 2.22 17.85
CA LEU A 24 -6.01 0.82 17.85
C LEU A 24 -5.59 0.37 16.44
N GLU A 25 -6.37 0.73 15.44
CA GLU A 25 -6.06 0.43 14.04
C GLU A 25 -4.74 1.05 13.61
N GLU A 26 -4.48 2.32 13.97
CA GLU A 26 -3.21 2.98 13.70
C GLU A 26 -2.04 2.27 14.38
N GLN A 27 -2.20 1.83 15.62
CA GLN A 27 -1.16 1.09 16.34
C GLN A 27 -0.85 -0.24 15.66
N GLU A 28 -1.87 -0.96 15.20
CA GLU A 28 -1.70 -2.21 14.47
C GLU A 28 -0.96 -1.99 13.14
N LEU A 29 -1.33 -0.95 12.40
CA LEU A 29 -0.68 -0.61 11.13
C LEU A 29 0.79 -0.22 11.33
N ARG A 30 1.10 0.53 12.36
CA ARG A 30 2.49 0.91 12.70
C ARG A 30 3.33 -0.30 13.09
N ALA A 31 2.73 -1.27 13.79
CA ALA A 31 3.41 -2.51 14.16
C ALA A 31 3.66 -3.39 12.94
N GLU A 32 2.69 -3.49 12.02
CA GLU A 32 2.78 -4.33 10.83
C GLU A 32 3.68 -3.70 9.75
N TYR A 33 3.64 -2.38 9.61
CA TYR A 33 4.39 -1.64 8.58
C TYR A 33 5.22 -0.53 9.21
N PRO A 34 6.29 -0.87 9.94
CA PRO A 34 7.05 0.14 10.70
C PRO A 34 7.78 1.15 9.82
N SER A 35 8.03 0.84 8.55
CA SER A 35 8.74 1.72 7.62
C SER A 35 7.83 2.74 6.92
N ALA A 36 6.51 2.64 7.09
CA ALA A 36 5.55 3.47 6.38
C ALA A 36 4.80 4.40 7.33
N SER A 37 4.42 5.58 6.83
CA SER A 37 3.51 6.45 7.55
C SER A 37 2.07 5.95 7.40
N ILE A 38 1.22 6.29 8.37
CA ILE A 38 -0.21 5.98 8.33
C ILE A 38 -0.87 6.62 7.10
N ASP A 39 -0.46 7.83 6.74
CA ASP A 39 -1.01 8.54 5.57
C ASP A 39 -0.73 7.79 4.27
N LEU A 40 0.47 7.23 4.10
CA LEU A 40 0.80 6.42 2.93
C LEU A 40 -0.03 5.14 2.88
N ILE A 41 -0.21 4.47 4.02
CA ILE A 41 -1.02 3.25 4.09
C ILE A 41 -2.47 3.54 3.71
N ARG A 42 -3.03 4.62 4.24
CA ARG A 42 -4.41 5.02 3.93
C ARG A 42 -4.58 5.42 2.47
N ALA A 43 -3.61 6.13 1.91
CA ALA A 43 -3.63 6.48 0.48
C ALA A 43 -3.61 5.22 -0.40
N PHE A 44 -2.80 4.23 -0.04
CA PHE A 44 -2.77 2.95 -0.75
C PHE A 44 -4.13 2.24 -0.70
N GLU A 45 -4.72 2.15 0.48
CA GLU A 45 -6.05 1.53 0.67
C GLU A 45 -7.12 2.25 -0.16
N ASP A 46 -7.09 3.58 -0.17
CA ASP A 46 -8.03 4.38 -0.96
C ASP A 46 -7.89 4.11 -2.46
N LEU A 47 -6.67 4.02 -2.96
CA LEU A 47 -6.41 3.71 -4.38
C LEU A 47 -6.92 2.32 -4.75
N VAL A 48 -6.68 1.33 -3.91
CA VAL A 48 -7.21 -0.03 -4.13
C VAL A 48 -8.74 0.00 -4.14
N GLY A 49 -9.35 0.71 -3.19
CA GLY A 49 -10.80 0.87 -3.12
C GLY A 49 -11.39 1.50 -4.37
N VAL A 50 -10.77 2.55 -4.89
CA VAL A 50 -11.17 3.20 -6.13
C VAL A 50 -11.07 2.25 -7.31
N ALA A 51 -9.99 1.47 -7.41
CA ALA A 51 -9.81 0.51 -8.49
C ALA A 51 -10.88 -0.58 -8.47
N VAL A 52 -11.24 -1.09 -7.29
CA VAL A 52 -12.31 -2.08 -7.12
C VAL A 52 -13.66 -1.49 -7.52
N THR A 53 -13.98 -0.29 -7.05
CA THR A 53 -15.24 0.39 -7.38
C THR A 53 -15.34 0.67 -8.87
N TYR A 54 -14.27 1.12 -9.49
CA TYR A 54 -14.22 1.37 -10.94
C TYR A 54 -14.53 0.10 -11.73
N LYS A 55 -13.95 -1.05 -11.33
CA LYS A 55 -14.23 -2.34 -11.96
C LYS A 55 -15.69 -2.76 -11.81
N GLU A 56 -16.26 -2.55 -10.63
CA GLU A 56 -17.67 -2.88 -10.37
C GLU A 56 -18.63 -2.05 -11.22
N LEU A 57 -18.33 -0.75 -11.37
CA LEU A 57 -19.20 0.17 -12.10
C LEU A 57 -19.06 0.07 -13.62
N THR A 58 -17.87 -0.19 -14.13
CA THR A 58 -17.59 -0.14 -15.58
C THR A 58 -17.28 -1.48 -16.22
N GLY A 59 -16.98 -2.48 -15.43
CA GLY A 59 -16.47 -3.76 -15.93
C GLY A 59 -15.03 -3.72 -16.42
N ARG A 60 -14.34 -2.59 -16.27
CA ARG A 60 -12.98 -2.37 -16.72
C ARG A 60 -11.99 -2.31 -15.57
N TYR A 61 -10.77 -2.80 -15.80
CA TYR A 61 -9.68 -2.64 -14.85
C TYR A 61 -9.04 -1.27 -15.00
N LEU A 62 -8.92 -0.55 -13.88
CA LEU A 62 -8.17 0.70 -13.83
C LEU A 62 -6.67 0.38 -13.99
N GLN A 63 -5.97 1.13 -14.85
CA GLN A 63 -4.59 0.82 -15.23
C GLN A 63 -3.58 1.46 -14.27
N ILE A 64 -3.61 1.04 -13.01
CA ILE A 64 -2.72 1.56 -11.95
C ILE A 64 -1.98 0.46 -11.19
N TRP A 65 -2.09 -0.79 -11.63
CA TRP A 65 -1.57 -1.93 -10.86
C TRP A 65 -0.05 -1.94 -10.72
N GLY A 66 0.66 -1.47 -11.75
CA GLY A 66 2.12 -1.31 -11.67
C GLY A 66 2.53 -0.32 -10.59
N GLU A 67 1.90 0.84 -10.56
CA GLU A 67 2.12 1.85 -9.52
C GLU A 67 1.74 1.35 -8.14
N LEU A 68 0.62 0.63 -8.02
CA LEU A 68 0.21 0.04 -6.75
C LEU A 68 1.21 -1.01 -6.25
N GLY A 69 1.81 -1.80 -7.15
CA GLY A 69 2.84 -2.77 -6.78
C GLY A 69 4.07 -2.10 -6.19
N GLU A 70 4.56 -1.04 -6.81
CA GLU A 70 5.68 -0.25 -6.30
C GLU A 70 5.34 0.44 -4.97
N PHE A 71 4.14 0.98 -4.86
CA PHE A 71 3.64 1.59 -3.64
C PHE A 71 3.55 0.58 -2.49
N TYR A 72 3.05 -0.61 -2.78
CA TYR A 72 3.00 -1.72 -1.83
C TYR A 72 4.41 -2.09 -1.32
N ALA A 73 5.38 -2.17 -2.22
CA ALA A 73 6.77 -2.45 -1.86
C ALA A 73 7.36 -1.36 -0.95
N GLU A 74 7.02 -0.09 -1.22
CA GLU A 74 7.41 1.03 -0.38
C GLU A 74 6.85 0.90 1.04
N ILE A 75 5.57 0.54 1.17
CA ILE A 75 4.89 0.40 2.46
C ILE A 75 5.40 -0.83 3.22
N LYS A 76 5.40 -1.99 2.57
CA LYS A 76 5.68 -3.25 3.25
C LYS A 76 7.16 -3.47 3.54
N TYR A 77 8.02 -3.16 2.58
CA TYR A 77 9.45 -3.47 2.66
C TYR A 77 10.31 -2.23 2.91
N GLY A 78 9.74 -1.04 2.87
CA GLY A 78 10.49 0.19 3.01
C GLY A 78 11.31 0.54 1.78
N LEU A 79 10.88 0.10 0.59
CA LEU A 79 11.53 0.44 -0.66
C LEU A 79 11.62 1.96 -0.82
N LYS A 80 12.80 2.48 -1.07
CA LYS A 80 13.01 3.88 -1.40
C LYS A 80 12.97 4.03 -2.91
N ARG A 81 11.84 4.49 -3.43
CA ARG A 81 11.65 4.63 -4.87
C ARG A 81 12.53 5.73 -5.46
N HIS A 82 13.04 5.48 -6.66
CA HIS A 82 13.70 6.52 -7.43
C HIS A 82 12.66 7.55 -7.91
N ARG A 83 13.14 8.71 -8.36
CA ARG A 83 12.25 9.70 -8.98
C ARG A 83 11.49 9.08 -10.15
N ALA A 84 10.31 9.62 -10.44
CA ALA A 84 9.49 9.16 -11.56
C ALA A 84 10.29 9.15 -12.87
N HIS A 85 10.14 8.08 -13.63
CA HIS A 85 10.81 7.85 -14.91
C HIS A 85 12.35 7.76 -14.86
N ALA A 86 12.93 7.56 -13.67
CA ALA A 86 14.36 7.30 -13.57
C ALA A 86 14.71 5.97 -14.25
N PRO A 87 15.80 5.92 -15.07
CA PRO A 87 16.20 4.66 -15.69
C PRO A 87 16.80 3.67 -14.70
N GLY A 88 16.71 2.39 -15.03
CA GLY A 88 17.30 1.33 -14.24
C GLY A 88 16.30 0.64 -13.34
N SER A 89 16.58 0.57 -12.05
CA SER A 89 15.71 -0.08 -11.05
C SER A 89 14.58 0.85 -10.59
N ASP A 90 13.56 0.28 -9.93
CA ASP A 90 12.45 1.03 -9.37
C ASP A 90 12.80 1.71 -8.04
N GLY A 91 13.73 1.16 -7.28
CA GLY A 91 14.13 1.73 -6.02
C GLY A 91 15.26 0.97 -5.34
N LYS A 92 15.52 1.32 -4.08
CA LYS A 92 16.56 0.71 -3.24
C LYS A 92 15.99 0.14 -1.96
N LEU A 93 16.50 -1.03 -1.57
CA LEU A 93 16.34 -1.60 -0.24
C LEU A 93 17.74 -1.80 0.34
N GLY A 94 18.13 -0.94 1.29
CA GLY A 94 19.50 -0.93 1.80
C GLY A 94 20.49 -0.65 0.67
N ASN A 95 21.37 -1.59 0.38
CA ASN A 95 22.35 -1.50 -0.71
C ASN A 95 21.89 -2.16 -2.01
N ASP A 96 20.69 -2.76 -2.03
CA ASP A 96 20.18 -3.47 -3.19
C ASP A 96 19.34 -2.56 -4.07
N PHE A 97 19.56 -2.66 -5.39
CA PHE A 97 18.71 -2.03 -6.40
C PHE A 97 17.60 -3.01 -6.76
N VAL A 98 16.34 -2.58 -6.63
CA VAL A 98 15.17 -3.44 -6.72
C VAL A 98 14.32 -3.08 -7.93
N GLU A 99 13.97 -4.09 -8.72
CA GLU A 99 12.95 -4.01 -9.76
C GLU A 99 11.66 -4.60 -9.20
N VAL A 100 10.55 -3.88 -9.35
CA VAL A 100 9.24 -4.34 -8.90
C VAL A 100 8.39 -4.71 -10.11
N LYS A 101 7.87 -5.92 -10.11
CA LYS A 101 6.92 -6.38 -11.13
C LYS A 101 5.61 -6.75 -10.45
N THR A 102 4.52 -6.30 -11.03
CA THR A 102 3.17 -6.53 -10.49
C THR A 102 2.39 -7.44 -11.43
N ILE A 103 1.78 -8.46 -10.87
CA ILE A 103 0.81 -9.30 -11.58
C ILE A 103 -0.57 -8.72 -11.31
N SER A 104 -1.13 -8.04 -12.34
CA SER A 104 -2.44 -7.41 -12.21
C SER A 104 -3.57 -8.44 -12.26
N PRO A 105 -4.74 -8.11 -11.68
CA PRO A 105 -5.88 -9.02 -11.69
C PRO A 105 -6.41 -9.38 -13.09
N GLU A 106 -6.16 -8.54 -14.08
CA GLU A 106 -6.58 -8.78 -15.47
C GLU A 106 -5.70 -9.79 -16.20
N LYS A 107 -4.52 -10.11 -15.66
CA LYS A 107 -3.62 -11.12 -16.22
C LYS A 107 -3.93 -12.48 -15.61
N GLY A 108 -4.27 -13.45 -16.44
CA GLY A 108 -4.61 -14.80 -16.00
C GLY A 108 -3.43 -15.68 -15.60
N GLY A 109 -2.20 -15.20 -15.74
CA GLY A 109 -0.98 -15.96 -15.46
C GLY A 109 -0.17 -15.43 -14.29
N SER A 110 0.85 -16.18 -13.91
CA SER A 110 1.79 -15.80 -12.85
C SER A 110 3.17 -15.43 -13.37
N CYS A 111 3.30 -15.21 -14.68
CA CYS A 111 4.57 -14.86 -15.31
C CYS A 111 4.71 -13.36 -15.45
N VAL A 112 5.92 -12.86 -15.23
CA VAL A 112 6.29 -11.47 -15.48
C VAL A 112 7.46 -11.41 -16.45
N LEU A 113 7.51 -10.34 -17.27
CA LEU A 113 8.64 -10.08 -18.15
C LEU A 113 9.66 -9.22 -17.42
N VAL A 114 10.90 -9.67 -17.40
CA VAL A 114 11.99 -8.99 -16.73
C VAL A 114 13.03 -8.57 -17.78
N LYS A 115 13.48 -7.32 -17.72
CA LYS A 115 14.54 -6.83 -18.58
C LYS A 115 15.88 -7.46 -18.18
N ARG A 116 16.59 -8.05 -19.15
CA ARG A 116 17.90 -8.66 -18.87
C ARG A 116 18.99 -7.63 -18.59
N ALA A 117 18.83 -6.39 -19.08
CA ALA A 117 19.82 -5.32 -19.00
C ALA A 117 19.44 -4.21 -18.01
N GLY A 118 18.66 -4.51 -17.00
CA GLY A 118 18.30 -3.54 -15.96
C GLY A 118 19.41 -3.38 -14.92
N ASN A 119 19.51 -2.18 -14.32
CA ASN A 119 20.42 -1.91 -13.20
C ASN A 119 19.78 -2.30 -11.88
N PHE A 120 19.53 -3.58 -11.70
CA PHE A 120 18.98 -4.10 -10.46
C PHE A 120 19.63 -5.43 -10.11
N ASN A 121 19.70 -5.75 -8.83
CA ASN A 121 20.20 -7.02 -8.32
C ASN A 121 19.15 -7.79 -7.51
N LYS A 122 17.96 -7.23 -7.34
CA LYS A 122 16.82 -7.88 -6.69
C LYS A 122 15.55 -7.68 -7.53
N LEU A 123 14.73 -8.72 -7.58
CA LEU A 123 13.43 -8.68 -8.21
C LEU A 123 12.35 -8.94 -7.16
N LEU A 124 11.37 -8.05 -7.08
CA LEU A 124 10.19 -8.21 -6.23
C LEU A 124 8.97 -8.37 -7.11
N VAL A 125 8.23 -9.46 -6.92
CA VAL A 125 6.99 -9.73 -7.62
C VAL A 125 5.82 -9.53 -6.67
N VAL A 126 4.89 -8.66 -7.07
CA VAL A 126 3.68 -8.34 -6.30
C VAL A 126 2.45 -8.88 -7.03
N ARG A 127 1.60 -9.55 -6.29
CA ARG A 127 0.35 -10.11 -6.80
C ARG A 127 -0.86 -9.40 -6.24
#